data_8057154535a5b4f252dc527fd6421012
#
_entry.id   8057154535a5b4f252dc527fd6421012
#
_cell.length_a   1.000
_cell.length_b   1.000
_cell.length_c   1.000
_cell.angle_alpha   90.00
_cell.angle_beta   90.00
_cell.angle_gamma   90.00
#
_symmetry.space_group_name_H-M   'P 1'
#
loop_
_entity.id
_entity.type
_entity.pdbx_description
1 polymer ?
#
loop_
_entity_poly.entity_id
_entity_poly.type
_entity_poly.pdbx_seq_one_letter_code
_entity_poly.pdbx_strand_id
1 'polypeptide(L)'
;MGTRADFYKVAAENNVEILHRPLPITGSMSTEICGQCFIGLDNSRSYAYAEEQARIGHELGHCLYGGFYSIKVPFDIIERHEVRADHWYIRHAIPKQQLFALLKQGRDAYEIAELLDTTEEYVRRAYYYYKDTEELTEEELENA
;
A
#
# COMPACT_ATOMS: atom_id res chain seq x y z
N MET A 1 -22.40 2.38 -0.33
CA MET A 1 -21.05 2.81 -0.66
C MET A 1 -20.07 2.30 0.36
N GLY A 2 -19.01 1.68 -0.09
CA GLY A 2 -17.94 1.27 0.81
C GLY A 2 -17.27 2.47 1.46
N THR A 3 -16.87 2.35 2.72
CA THR A 3 -16.05 3.34 3.38
C THR A 3 -14.68 3.41 2.69
N ARG A 4 -14.20 4.61 2.48
CA ARG A 4 -12.84 4.84 1.99
C ARG A 4 -11.84 4.23 2.97
N ALA A 5 -10.83 3.57 2.47
CA ALA A 5 -9.72 3.13 3.31
C ALA A 5 -9.00 4.37 3.85
N ASP A 6 -8.94 4.49 5.16
CA ASP A 6 -8.19 5.56 5.83
C ASP A 6 -7.00 4.92 6.53
N PHE A 7 -5.83 5.04 5.92
CA PHE A 7 -4.64 4.39 6.42
C PHE A 7 -4.07 5.05 7.67
N TYR A 8 -4.41 6.30 7.95
CA TYR A 8 -4.11 6.91 9.26
C TYR A 8 -4.87 6.17 10.37
N LYS A 9 -6.12 5.83 10.11
CA LYS A 9 -6.94 5.10 11.07
C LYS A 9 -6.40 3.68 11.25
N VAL A 10 -6.05 3.01 10.16
CA VAL A 10 -5.46 1.65 10.22
C VAL A 10 -4.16 1.68 11.03
N ALA A 11 -3.32 2.69 10.83
CA ALA A 11 -2.09 2.86 11.60
C ALA A 11 -2.39 2.98 13.11
N ALA A 12 -3.33 3.84 13.47
CA ALA A 12 -3.72 4.05 14.87
C ALA A 12 -4.25 2.76 15.50
N GLU A 13 -5.07 2.02 14.78
CA GLU A 13 -5.64 0.74 15.25
C GLU A 13 -4.58 -0.33 15.49
N ASN A 14 -3.42 -0.23 14.83
CA ASN A 14 -2.33 -1.19 14.93
C ASN A 14 -1.12 -0.65 15.71
N ASN A 15 -1.29 0.45 16.43
CA ASN A 15 -0.22 1.09 17.21
C ASN A 15 1.01 1.47 16.38
N VAL A 16 0.77 1.85 15.13
CA VAL A 16 1.82 2.37 14.24
C VAL A 16 1.81 3.88 14.32
N GLU A 17 2.93 4.47 14.66
CA GLU A 17 3.06 5.91 14.77
C GLU A 17 3.53 6.52 13.46
N ILE A 18 2.86 7.59 13.00
CA ILE A 18 3.21 8.29 11.78
C ILE A 18 3.86 9.62 12.16
N LEU A 19 5.07 9.84 11.66
CA LEU A 19 5.85 11.05 11.92
C LEU A 19 6.03 11.82 10.61
N HIS A 20 5.76 13.12 10.66
CA HIS A 20 5.96 14.01 9.52
C HIS A 20 7.33 14.66 9.65
N ARG A 21 8.24 14.33 8.74
CA ARG A 21 9.63 14.79 8.72
C ARG A 21 10.06 15.10 7.30
N PRO A 22 11.07 15.96 7.09
CA PRO A 22 11.62 16.14 5.75
C PRO A 22 12.29 14.84 5.27
N LEU A 23 11.74 14.24 4.21
CA LEU A 23 12.26 13.04 3.57
C LEU A 23 12.28 13.25 2.06
N PRO A 24 13.05 14.22 1.56
CA PRO A 24 12.94 14.64 0.16
C PRO A 24 13.39 13.59 -0.86
N ILE A 25 14.19 12.59 -0.45
CA ILE A 25 14.66 11.55 -1.36
C ILE A 25 13.69 10.38 -1.40
N THR A 26 13.32 9.86 -0.24
CA THR A 26 12.47 8.65 -0.16
C THR A 26 10.97 8.95 -0.17
N GLY A 27 10.57 10.10 0.33
CA GLY A 27 9.16 10.49 0.46
C GLY A 27 8.44 9.82 1.61
N SER A 28 8.73 8.57 1.87
CA SER A 28 8.18 7.81 2.99
C SER A 28 9.12 6.67 3.35
N MET A 29 9.05 6.23 4.61
CA MET A 29 9.84 5.10 5.08
C MET A 29 9.18 4.49 6.31
N SER A 30 9.54 3.26 6.63
CA SER A 30 9.09 2.59 7.83
C SER A 30 10.27 1.95 8.55
N THR A 31 10.18 1.89 9.87
CA THR A 31 11.20 1.27 10.70
C THR A 31 10.57 0.73 11.98
N GLU A 32 11.23 -0.24 12.59
CA GLU A 32 10.83 -0.79 13.88
C GLU A 32 11.91 -0.50 14.91
N ILE A 33 11.49 0.07 16.04
CA ILE A 33 12.39 0.38 17.14
C ILE A 33 11.77 -0.19 18.42
N CYS A 34 12.45 -1.14 19.05
CA CYS A 34 12.00 -1.77 20.29
C CYS A 34 10.57 -2.32 20.21
N GLY A 35 10.24 -2.96 19.07
CA GLY A 35 8.92 -3.54 18.86
C GLY A 35 7.84 -2.56 18.42
N GLN A 36 8.15 -1.28 18.30
CA GLN A 36 7.22 -0.26 17.85
C GLN A 36 7.52 0.12 16.41
N CYS A 37 6.54 0.03 15.53
CA CYS A 37 6.70 0.45 14.14
C CYS A 37 6.40 1.94 13.98
N PHE A 38 7.26 2.62 13.24
CA PHE A 38 7.12 4.04 12.89
C PHE A 38 7.12 4.20 11.39
N ILE A 39 6.25 5.09 10.91
CA ILE A 39 6.22 5.48 9.50
C ILE A 39 6.61 6.96 9.42
N GLY A 40 7.64 7.26 8.62
CA GLY A 40 8.00 8.64 8.29
C GLY A 40 7.34 9.03 6.99
N LEU A 41 6.71 10.20 6.96
CA LEU A 41 6.13 10.77 5.75
C LEU A 41 6.74 12.14 5.50
N ASP A 42 7.20 12.37 4.27
CA ASP A 42 7.84 13.62 3.89
C ASP A 42 6.86 14.79 4.03
N ASN A 43 7.27 15.83 4.78
CA ASN A 43 6.51 17.05 4.93
C ASN A 43 7.13 18.24 4.21
N SER A 44 8.19 18.01 3.42
CA SER A 44 8.81 19.07 2.61
C SER A 44 8.06 19.33 1.30
N ARG A 45 7.09 18.46 0.98
CA ARG A 45 6.20 18.56 -0.18
C ARG A 45 4.77 18.32 0.26
N SER A 46 3.82 18.85 -0.53
CA SER A 46 2.41 18.52 -0.35
C SER A 46 2.05 17.39 -1.30
N TYR A 47 1.62 16.27 -0.76
CA TYR A 47 1.09 15.17 -1.56
C TYR A 47 -0.42 15.31 -1.71
N ALA A 48 -0.94 14.94 -2.89
CA ALA A 48 -2.37 14.75 -3.04
C ALA A 48 -2.84 13.64 -2.07
N TYR A 49 -4.09 13.72 -1.63
CA TYR A 49 -4.65 12.76 -0.67
C TYR A 49 -4.42 11.31 -1.08
N ALA A 50 -4.68 10.97 -2.35
CA ALA A 50 -4.53 9.61 -2.84
C ALA A 50 -3.08 9.13 -2.75
N GLU A 51 -2.12 9.99 -3.09
CA GLU A 51 -0.70 9.63 -3.01
C GLU A 51 -0.25 9.47 -1.57
N GLU A 52 -0.70 10.36 -0.68
CA GLU A 52 -0.38 10.26 0.75
C GLU A 52 -0.90 8.95 1.34
N GLN A 53 -2.15 8.61 1.04
CA GLN A 53 -2.75 7.35 1.48
C GLN A 53 -2.00 6.15 0.93
N ALA A 54 -1.60 6.17 -0.33
CA ALA A 54 -0.85 5.07 -0.93
C ALA A 54 0.52 4.89 -0.27
N ARG A 55 1.21 5.98 0.04
CA ARG A 55 2.50 5.92 0.73
C ARG A 55 2.37 5.34 2.13
N ILE A 56 1.41 5.81 2.90
CA ILE A 56 1.16 5.28 4.25
C ILE A 56 0.76 3.80 4.17
N GLY A 57 -0.13 3.45 3.24
CA GLY A 57 -0.56 2.06 3.06
C GLY A 57 0.57 1.12 2.71
N HIS A 58 1.48 1.54 1.84
CA HIS A 58 2.67 0.74 1.50
C HIS A 58 3.55 0.52 2.74
N GLU A 59 3.83 1.58 3.50
CA GLU A 59 4.65 1.47 4.71
C GLU A 59 3.96 0.62 5.79
N LEU A 60 2.63 0.70 5.89
CA LEU A 60 1.87 -0.18 6.78
C LEU A 60 2.02 -1.66 6.38
N GLY A 61 2.11 -1.94 5.08
CA GLY A 61 2.38 -3.29 4.61
C GLY A 61 3.67 -3.84 5.21
N HIS A 62 4.73 -3.03 5.26
CA HIS A 62 5.98 -3.41 5.92
C HIS A 62 5.78 -3.62 7.42
N CYS A 63 5.07 -2.71 8.09
CA CYS A 63 4.84 -2.80 9.53
C CYS A 63 4.06 -4.05 9.94
N LEU A 64 3.01 -4.37 9.18
CA LEU A 64 2.08 -5.44 9.57
C LEU A 64 2.55 -6.83 9.14
N TYR A 65 3.40 -6.92 8.12
CA TYR A 65 3.94 -8.20 7.67
C TYR A 65 5.40 -8.43 8.03
N GLY A 66 6.00 -7.51 8.81
CA GLY A 66 7.37 -7.66 9.25
C GLY A 66 8.38 -7.63 8.11
N GLY A 67 8.06 -6.94 7.04
CA GLY A 67 8.89 -6.85 5.85
C GLY A 67 10.02 -5.83 5.96
N PHE A 68 10.65 -5.72 7.14
CA PHE A 68 11.79 -4.85 7.33
C PHE A 68 13.08 -5.55 6.92
N TYR A 69 13.98 -4.81 6.34
CA TYR A 69 15.28 -5.32 5.90
C TYR A 69 16.37 -4.34 6.24
N SER A 70 17.57 -4.88 6.44
CA SER A 70 18.76 -4.06 6.63
C SER A 70 19.46 -3.82 5.30
N ILE A 71 20.36 -2.84 5.27
CA ILE A 71 21.14 -2.50 4.07
C ILE A 71 21.97 -3.69 3.56
N LYS A 72 22.22 -4.69 4.41
CA LYS A 72 23.02 -5.87 4.06
C LYS A 72 22.22 -7.03 3.49
N VAL A 73 20.90 -6.89 3.42
CA VAL A 73 20.02 -7.95 2.89
C VAL A 73 20.15 -8.01 1.37
N PRO A 74 20.21 -9.22 0.76
CA PRO A 74 20.27 -9.36 -0.69
C PRO A 74 19.10 -8.66 -1.39
N PHE A 75 19.35 -8.13 -2.58
CA PHE A 75 18.40 -7.33 -3.35
C PHE A 75 17.09 -8.07 -3.62
N ASP A 76 17.14 -9.37 -3.94
CA ASP A 76 15.93 -10.15 -4.21
C ASP A 76 15.01 -10.27 -2.98
N ILE A 77 15.59 -10.26 -1.78
CA ILE A 77 14.78 -10.25 -0.54
C ILE A 77 14.15 -8.88 -0.34
N ILE A 78 14.87 -7.80 -0.63
CA ILE A 78 14.32 -6.45 -0.59
C ILE A 78 13.13 -6.34 -1.54
N GLU A 79 13.26 -6.82 -2.77
CA GLU A 79 12.16 -6.81 -3.74
C GLU A 79 10.93 -7.57 -3.24
N ARG A 80 11.13 -8.73 -2.61
CA ARG A 80 10.01 -9.49 -2.05
C ARG A 80 9.27 -8.72 -0.97
N HIS A 81 9.99 -8.01 -0.11
CA HIS A 81 9.39 -7.19 0.94
C HIS A 81 8.59 -6.04 0.34
N GLU A 82 9.15 -5.38 -0.69
CA GLU A 82 8.47 -4.28 -1.38
C GLU A 82 7.21 -4.76 -2.10
N VAL A 83 7.29 -5.89 -2.80
CA VAL A 83 6.14 -6.48 -3.50
C VAL A 83 5.06 -6.88 -2.50
N ARG A 84 5.43 -7.47 -1.37
CA ARG A 84 4.48 -7.87 -0.32
C ARG A 84 3.77 -6.65 0.27
N ALA A 85 4.50 -5.58 0.52
CA ALA A 85 3.92 -4.34 1.02
C ALA A 85 2.93 -3.74 0.01
N ASP A 86 3.28 -3.74 -1.28
CA ASP A 86 2.38 -3.29 -2.34
C ASP A 86 1.11 -4.16 -2.40
N HIS A 87 1.25 -5.48 -2.30
CA HIS A 87 0.10 -6.39 -2.34
C HIS A 87 -0.82 -6.16 -1.14
N TRP A 88 -0.26 -5.93 0.04
CA TRP A 88 -1.06 -5.61 1.22
C TRP A 88 -1.87 -4.33 0.98
N TYR A 89 -1.21 -3.28 0.49
CA TYR A 89 -1.89 -2.02 0.18
C TYR A 89 -3.00 -2.23 -0.86
N ILE A 90 -2.69 -2.92 -1.95
CA ILE A 90 -3.65 -3.17 -3.04
C ILE A 90 -4.90 -3.89 -2.51
N ARG A 91 -4.72 -4.96 -1.73
CA ARG A 91 -5.88 -5.69 -1.21
C ARG A 91 -6.78 -4.84 -0.35
N HIS A 92 -6.21 -3.87 0.38
CA HIS A 92 -6.97 -3.00 1.27
C HIS A 92 -7.57 -1.78 0.57
N ALA A 93 -6.83 -1.18 -0.35
CA ALA A 93 -7.27 0.04 -1.04
C ALA A 93 -8.09 -0.24 -2.29
N ILE A 94 -7.80 -1.34 -2.99
CA ILE A 94 -8.39 -1.68 -4.28
C ILE A 94 -8.89 -3.14 -4.22
N PRO A 95 -9.98 -3.41 -3.49
CA PRO A 95 -10.49 -4.78 -3.39
C PRO A 95 -10.87 -5.33 -4.77
N LYS A 96 -10.55 -6.60 -5.01
CA LYS A 96 -10.74 -7.25 -6.30
C LYS A 96 -12.15 -7.07 -6.86
N GLN A 97 -13.17 -7.31 -6.03
CA GLN A 97 -14.56 -7.23 -6.49
C GLN A 97 -14.93 -5.81 -6.92
N GLN A 98 -14.48 -4.80 -6.18
CA GLN A 98 -14.74 -3.40 -6.52
C GLN A 98 -14.04 -3.02 -7.82
N LEU A 99 -12.76 -3.42 -7.98
CA LEU A 99 -12.02 -3.11 -9.19
C LEU A 99 -12.72 -3.69 -10.43
N PHE A 100 -13.05 -4.98 -10.39
CA PHE A 100 -13.65 -5.63 -11.54
C PHE A 100 -15.08 -5.16 -11.81
N ALA A 101 -15.84 -4.79 -10.78
CA ALA A 101 -17.16 -4.18 -10.96
C ALA A 101 -17.05 -2.84 -11.69
N LEU A 102 -16.08 -2.01 -11.34
CA LEU A 102 -15.86 -0.72 -11.99
C LEU A 102 -15.39 -0.89 -13.45
N LEU A 103 -14.52 -1.88 -13.68
CA LEU A 103 -14.08 -2.20 -15.03
C LEU A 103 -15.25 -2.64 -15.92
N LYS A 104 -16.18 -3.43 -15.39
CA LYS A 104 -17.37 -3.84 -16.11
C LYS A 104 -18.29 -2.67 -16.46
N GLN A 105 -18.26 -1.61 -15.66
CA GLN A 105 -19.01 -0.38 -15.94
C GLN A 105 -18.35 0.48 -17.05
N GLY A 106 -17.20 0.05 -17.56
CA GLY A 106 -16.47 0.80 -18.57
C GLY A 106 -15.61 1.93 -18.01
N ARG A 107 -15.36 1.94 -16.70
CA ARG A 107 -14.53 2.97 -16.08
C ARG A 107 -13.06 2.75 -16.45
N ASP A 108 -12.36 3.84 -16.70
CA ASP A 108 -10.91 3.78 -16.98
C ASP A 108 -10.11 3.89 -15.68
N ALA A 109 -8.78 3.74 -15.79
CA ALA A 109 -7.91 3.76 -14.62
C ALA A 109 -7.97 5.08 -13.84
N TYR A 110 -8.12 6.19 -14.54
CA TYR A 110 -8.23 7.51 -13.91
C TYR A 110 -9.51 7.59 -13.05
N GLU A 111 -10.64 7.20 -13.63
CA GLU A 111 -11.93 7.24 -12.93
C GLU A 111 -11.93 6.31 -11.71
N ILE A 112 -11.36 5.11 -11.87
CA ILE A 112 -11.27 4.14 -10.77
C ILE A 112 -10.39 4.69 -9.66
N ALA A 113 -9.24 5.30 -10.02
CA ALA A 113 -8.35 5.89 -9.05
C ALA A 113 -9.05 6.97 -8.22
N GLU A 114 -9.84 7.84 -8.88
CA GLU A 114 -10.60 8.86 -8.16
C GLU A 114 -11.65 8.26 -7.23
N LEU A 115 -12.38 7.24 -7.69
CA LEU A 115 -13.43 6.61 -6.90
C LEU A 115 -12.90 5.87 -5.67
N LEU A 116 -11.70 5.31 -5.76
CA LEU A 116 -11.10 4.53 -4.69
C LEU A 116 -10.04 5.30 -3.89
N ASP A 117 -9.84 6.59 -4.19
CA ASP A 117 -8.85 7.44 -3.53
C ASP A 117 -7.43 6.86 -3.58
N THR A 118 -7.06 6.40 -4.75
CA THR A 118 -5.72 5.87 -4.99
C THR A 118 -5.15 6.47 -6.27
N THR A 119 -3.98 6.01 -6.69
CA THR A 119 -3.32 6.51 -7.90
C THR A 119 -3.62 5.60 -9.09
N GLU A 120 -3.54 6.16 -10.32
CA GLU A 120 -3.70 5.35 -11.53
C GLU A 120 -2.67 4.23 -11.59
N GLU A 121 -1.44 4.51 -11.14
CA GLU A 121 -0.37 3.51 -11.11
C GLU A 121 -0.78 2.30 -10.27
N TYR A 122 -1.35 2.54 -9.07
CA TYR A 122 -1.81 1.45 -8.23
C TYR A 122 -3.02 0.73 -8.80
N VAL A 123 -3.90 1.42 -9.51
CA VAL A 123 -5.01 0.75 -10.21
C VAL A 123 -4.46 -0.24 -11.24
N ARG A 124 -3.45 0.17 -12.03
CA ARG A 124 -2.82 -0.72 -13.00
C ARG A 124 -2.10 -1.89 -12.35
N ARG A 125 -1.35 -1.64 -11.28
CA ARG A 125 -0.68 -2.70 -10.50
C ARG A 125 -1.69 -3.68 -9.93
N ALA A 126 -2.82 -3.18 -9.42
CA ALA A 126 -3.89 -4.01 -8.87
C ALA A 126 -4.48 -4.92 -9.94
N TYR A 127 -4.74 -4.39 -11.12
CA TYR A 127 -5.27 -5.17 -12.22
C TYR A 127 -4.34 -6.36 -12.55
N TYR A 128 -3.06 -6.10 -12.75
CA TYR A 128 -2.11 -7.17 -13.07
C TYR A 128 -1.94 -8.14 -11.91
N TYR A 129 -1.87 -7.63 -10.68
CA TYR A 129 -1.78 -8.48 -9.51
C TYR A 129 -2.95 -9.45 -9.44
N TYR A 130 -4.18 -8.98 -9.61
CA TYR A 130 -5.35 -9.84 -9.55
C TYR A 130 -5.45 -10.79 -10.75
N LYS A 131 -5.01 -10.36 -11.92
CA LYS A 131 -4.97 -11.25 -13.10
C LYS A 131 -3.94 -12.36 -12.92
N ASP A 132 -2.76 -12.03 -12.43
CA ASP A 132 -1.68 -13.00 -12.23
C ASP A 132 -2.00 -14.00 -11.10
N THR A 133 -2.85 -13.61 -10.16
CA THR A 133 -3.22 -14.44 -9.02
C THR A 133 -4.65 -14.95 -9.10
N GLU A 134 -5.27 -14.86 -10.25
CA GLU A 134 -6.68 -15.18 -10.44
C GLU A 134 -7.05 -16.63 -10.05
N GLU A 135 -6.13 -17.57 -10.18
CA GLU A 135 -6.33 -18.97 -9.82
C GLU A 135 -5.91 -19.29 -8.38
N LEU A 136 -5.36 -18.33 -7.66
CA LEU A 136 -4.92 -18.56 -6.28
C LEU A 136 -6.10 -18.43 -5.32
N THR A 137 -6.06 -19.21 -4.25
CA THR A 137 -7.00 -19.06 -3.14
C THR A 137 -6.65 -17.80 -2.35
N GLU A 138 -7.59 -17.33 -1.52
CA GLU A 138 -7.32 -16.17 -0.66
C GLU A 138 -6.14 -16.41 0.27
N GLU A 139 -6.01 -17.63 0.81
CA GLU A 139 -4.89 -18.01 1.66
C GLU A 139 -3.56 -17.93 0.91
N GLU A 140 -3.53 -18.42 -0.34
CA GLU A 140 -2.33 -18.34 -1.17
C GLU A 140 -1.98 -16.89 -1.51
N LEU A 141 -2.99 -16.03 -1.71
CA LEU A 141 -2.79 -14.60 -1.96
C LEU A 141 -2.12 -13.92 -0.77
N GLU A 142 -2.54 -14.25 0.45
CA GLU A 142 -1.96 -13.67 1.65
C GLU A 142 -0.49 -14.04 1.83
N ASN A 143 -0.09 -15.19 1.31
CA ASN A 143 1.28 -15.70 1.42
C ASN A 143 2.15 -15.39 0.20
N ALA A 144 1.58 -14.79 -0.82
CA ALA A 144 2.31 -14.47 -2.05
C ALA A 144 3.21 -13.24 -1.93
#